data_164c4168f0752a70b6c08c77002064d9
#
_entry.id   164c4168f0752a70b6c08c77002064d9
#
_cell.length_a   1.000
_cell.length_b   1.000
_cell.length_c   1.000
_cell.angle_alpha   90.00
_cell.angle_beta   90.00
_cell.angle_gamma   90.00
#
_symmetry.space_group_name_H-M   'P 1'
#
loop_
_entity.id
_entity.type
_entity.pdbx_description
1 polymer ?
#
loop_
_entity_poly.entity_id
_entity_poly.type
_entity_poly.pdbx_seq_one_letter_code
_entity_poly.pdbx_strand_id
1 'polypeptide(L)'
;PPVRVPWDRTVIYEAHLRGLSMRHPQVPEAVRGTFAGLMNADLLAHIRRLGVTSVELLPIHGFVDDKHLLENGMSNYWGYNSIAFFAPHPAYLASGQVNEFKEMVAHLHDAGLELILDVVYNHTAEGNELGPTLCMRGIDNASYYRLMPDQRRYYINDSGTGNTLDLSHPCVLQMVTDSLRYWATEMRVDGFRFDLATILGRHPDGFDERHGFLVACRQDPVLSKCKLIAEPWDCGPGGYQVGGFPPGWAEWNDRFRDCVRAYWRGDDGMLPELARRLTASGDLYDQRGRRPYASVNFVTAHDGFTLRDVVSYDHKHNEANGENNADGSDHNLSWNHGCEGPTDDPEIRALRLRQMRNLLSTLLLSQGTPMLVAGDEFSRTQQGNNNVYCQDNELGWIDWRLDDEGRSLLAFTQRLLALRQRYPILRRGRFLVGEYNEALGVKDVTWLAPGGEEMTEEHWHDEHARCLGVLLDGRAQPTGILRSGEDATLLLILNAYHDAVSFRLPEVAEGSGWSCLLDTQRPEDPLGERYPFASEFLVGGRSFLLFELQPPGAGAEG
;
A
#
# COMPACT_ATOMS: atom_id res chain seq x y z
N PRO A 1 -13.06 22.91 5.77
CA PRO A 1 -13.63 22.31 4.56
C PRO A 1 -13.08 20.90 4.40
N PRO A 2 -13.84 19.96 3.81
CA PRO A 2 -13.32 18.63 3.56
C PRO A 2 -12.13 18.72 2.61
N VAL A 3 -11.07 18.01 2.95
CA VAL A 3 -9.94 17.80 2.04
C VAL A 3 -10.37 16.75 1.02
N ARG A 4 -10.11 16.99 -0.26
CA ARG A 4 -10.34 16.00 -1.32
C ARG A 4 -9.10 15.91 -2.18
N VAL A 5 -8.35 14.86 -1.99
CA VAL A 5 -7.18 14.56 -2.80
C VAL A 5 -7.63 13.74 -4.02
N PRO A 6 -7.37 14.18 -5.26
CA PRO A 6 -7.62 13.34 -6.43
C PRO A 6 -6.85 12.03 -6.35
N TRP A 7 -7.42 10.96 -6.92
CA TRP A 7 -6.79 9.63 -6.88
C TRP A 7 -5.37 9.60 -7.46
N ASP A 8 -5.13 10.34 -8.52
CA ASP A 8 -3.80 10.43 -9.16
C ASP A 8 -2.74 11.06 -8.26
N ARG A 9 -3.14 11.81 -7.24
CA ARG A 9 -2.26 12.41 -6.24
C ARG A 9 -2.22 11.66 -4.91
N THR A 10 -3.07 10.65 -4.75
CA THR A 10 -3.21 9.92 -3.49
C THR A 10 -1.97 9.07 -3.21
N VAL A 11 -1.46 9.22 -1.99
CA VAL A 11 -0.44 8.37 -1.37
C VAL A 11 -0.96 8.01 0.01
N ILE A 12 -1.19 6.73 0.23
CA ILE A 12 -1.78 6.22 1.48
C ILE A 12 -0.67 5.91 2.49
N TYR A 13 -0.90 6.29 3.74
CA TYR A 13 -0.04 6.00 4.88
C TYR A 13 -0.83 5.17 5.88
N GLU A 14 -0.61 3.85 5.86
CA GLU A 14 -1.27 2.91 6.74
C GLU A 14 -0.63 2.94 8.13
N ALA A 15 -1.43 3.16 9.16
CA ALA A 15 -0.94 3.29 10.53
C ALA A 15 -1.92 2.69 11.55
N HIS A 16 -1.38 2.17 12.65
CA HIS A 16 -2.14 1.84 13.85
C HIS A 16 -2.21 3.05 14.76
N LEU A 17 -3.41 3.49 15.11
CA LEU A 17 -3.61 4.70 15.92
C LEU A 17 -2.76 4.68 17.20
N ARG A 18 -2.85 3.59 17.97
CA ARG A 18 -2.14 3.46 19.24
C ARG A 18 -0.63 3.33 19.02
N GLY A 19 -0.20 2.44 18.14
CA GLY A 19 1.21 2.20 17.86
C GLY A 19 1.95 3.41 17.31
N LEU A 20 1.23 4.31 16.64
CA LEU A 20 1.82 5.50 16.02
C LEU A 20 2.38 6.48 17.05
N SER A 21 1.71 6.67 18.20
CA SER A 21 2.10 7.71 19.16
C SER A 21 2.61 7.19 20.52
N MET A 22 2.51 5.90 20.82
CA MET A 22 2.86 5.35 22.13
C MET A 22 4.31 5.66 22.56
N ARG A 23 5.24 5.70 21.61
CA ARG A 23 6.66 5.98 21.88
C ARG A 23 7.12 7.31 21.27
N HIS A 24 6.19 8.15 20.82
CA HIS A 24 6.56 9.44 20.21
C HIS A 24 6.99 10.43 21.31
N PRO A 25 8.23 10.97 21.23
CA PRO A 25 8.81 11.76 22.33
C PRO A 25 8.09 13.08 22.60
N GLN A 26 7.45 13.67 21.59
CA GLN A 26 6.76 14.96 21.69
C GLN A 26 5.25 14.82 22.00
N VAL A 27 4.71 13.61 21.98
CA VAL A 27 3.31 13.38 22.37
C VAL A 27 3.24 13.26 23.90
N PRO A 28 2.42 14.07 24.57
CA PRO A 28 2.24 13.96 26.03
C PRO A 28 1.77 12.55 26.43
N GLU A 29 2.36 12.01 27.47
CA GLU A 29 2.10 10.63 27.91
C GLU A 29 0.61 10.34 28.14
N ALA A 30 -0.12 11.31 28.71
CA ALA A 30 -1.55 11.17 29.01
C ALA A 30 -2.45 10.95 27.76
N VAL A 31 -1.99 11.30 26.56
CA VAL A 31 -2.77 11.18 25.31
C VAL A 31 -2.15 10.21 24.31
N ARG A 32 -1.04 9.59 24.64
CA ARG A 32 -0.41 8.59 23.76
C ARG A 32 -1.37 7.44 23.47
N GLY A 33 -1.35 6.98 22.23
CA GLY A 33 -2.18 5.85 21.77
C GLY A 33 -3.66 6.18 21.59
N THR A 34 -4.03 7.46 21.58
CA THR A 34 -5.41 7.92 21.43
C THR A 34 -5.57 8.88 20.24
N PHE A 35 -6.82 9.23 19.90
CA PHE A 35 -7.09 10.24 18.85
C PHE A 35 -6.45 11.59 19.19
N ALA A 36 -6.44 11.98 20.47
CA ALA A 36 -5.77 13.20 20.93
C ALA A 36 -4.25 13.14 20.68
N GLY A 37 -3.63 11.97 20.80
CA GLY A 37 -2.22 11.77 20.46
C GLY A 37 -1.90 12.03 18.99
N LEU A 38 -2.80 11.66 18.08
CA LEU A 38 -2.64 11.91 16.65
C LEU A 38 -2.80 13.40 16.29
N MET A 39 -3.43 14.20 17.12
CA MET A 39 -3.52 15.67 16.95
C MET A 39 -2.20 16.39 17.24
N ASN A 40 -1.19 15.71 17.74
CA ASN A 40 0.09 16.34 18.07
C ASN A 40 0.75 16.99 16.84
N ALA A 41 1.18 18.24 17.00
CA ALA A 41 1.69 19.05 15.90
C ALA A 41 2.98 18.46 15.26
N ASP A 42 3.88 17.88 16.06
CA ASP A 42 5.13 17.32 15.57
C ASP A 42 4.89 16.01 14.80
N LEU A 43 3.95 15.18 15.29
CA LEU A 43 3.56 13.96 14.59
C LEU A 43 2.87 14.29 13.24
N LEU A 44 1.94 15.24 13.23
CA LEU A 44 1.31 15.71 11.99
C LEU A 44 2.32 16.36 11.03
N ALA A 45 3.28 17.11 11.57
CA ALA A 45 4.35 17.71 10.77
C ALA A 45 5.24 16.66 10.12
N HIS A 46 5.53 15.55 10.80
CA HIS A 46 6.25 14.41 10.21
C HIS A 46 5.48 13.85 9.01
N ILE A 47 4.20 13.51 9.20
CA ILE A 47 3.34 12.93 8.16
C ILE A 47 3.25 13.87 6.93
N ARG A 48 3.06 15.17 7.17
CA ARG A 48 3.03 16.17 6.09
C ARG A 48 4.35 16.28 5.33
N ARG A 49 5.47 16.36 6.06
CA ARG A 49 6.81 16.48 5.45
C ARG A 49 7.20 15.24 4.68
N LEU A 50 6.68 14.08 5.07
CA LEU A 50 6.88 12.85 4.32
C LEU A 50 6.31 12.97 2.89
N GLY A 51 5.17 13.66 2.73
CA GLY A 51 4.55 13.89 1.43
C GLY A 51 3.39 12.95 1.12
N VAL A 52 2.92 12.17 2.09
CA VAL A 52 1.69 11.38 1.98
C VAL A 52 0.46 12.27 2.04
N THR A 53 -0.66 11.80 1.52
CA THR A 53 -1.89 12.59 1.38
C THR A 53 -3.06 12.07 2.19
N SER A 54 -3.02 10.79 2.55
CA SER A 54 -4.17 10.12 3.15
C SER A 54 -3.68 9.15 4.22
N VAL A 55 -4.12 9.34 5.45
CA VAL A 55 -3.82 8.44 6.57
C VAL A 55 -4.90 7.37 6.60
N GLU A 56 -4.51 6.10 6.54
CA GLU A 56 -5.39 4.95 6.71
C GLU A 56 -5.14 4.33 8.08
N LEU A 57 -6.12 4.43 8.97
CA LEU A 57 -6.03 3.85 10.30
C LEU A 57 -6.57 2.42 10.32
N LEU A 58 -5.83 1.50 10.95
CA LEU A 58 -6.34 0.18 11.32
C LEU A 58 -7.63 0.34 12.12
N PRO A 59 -8.43 -0.72 12.31
CA PRO A 59 -9.79 -0.60 12.85
C PRO A 59 -9.88 0.25 14.13
N ILE A 60 -10.76 1.23 14.10
CA ILE A 60 -11.04 2.11 15.26
C ILE A 60 -12.47 1.95 15.77
N HIS A 61 -13.31 1.15 15.11
CA HIS A 61 -14.62 0.79 15.65
C HIS A 61 -14.44 0.02 16.97
N GLY A 62 -15.41 0.12 17.86
CA GLY A 62 -15.37 -0.65 19.11
C GLY A 62 -15.21 -2.14 18.85
N PHE A 63 -14.18 -2.74 19.41
CA PHE A 63 -13.84 -4.15 19.26
C PHE A 63 -13.66 -4.83 20.62
N VAL A 64 -13.60 -6.15 20.62
CA VAL A 64 -13.48 -6.99 21.81
C VAL A 64 -12.19 -7.81 21.71
N ASP A 65 -11.52 -7.98 22.83
CA ASP A 65 -10.37 -8.88 22.91
C ASP A 65 -10.80 -10.34 22.77
N ASP A 66 -9.96 -11.13 22.11
CA ASP A 66 -10.17 -12.55 21.95
C ASP A 66 -9.92 -13.29 23.28
N LYS A 67 -10.76 -14.25 23.60
CA LYS A 67 -10.65 -15.02 24.84
C LYS A 67 -9.29 -15.65 25.03
N HIS A 68 -8.73 -16.27 23.97
CA HIS A 68 -7.42 -16.92 24.02
C HIS A 68 -6.27 -15.92 24.29
N LEU A 69 -6.40 -14.68 23.84
CA LEU A 69 -5.42 -13.63 24.13
C LEU A 69 -5.47 -13.23 25.61
N LEU A 70 -6.68 -13.01 26.15
CA LEU A 70 -6.86 -12.64 27.56
C LEU A 70 -6.35 -13.74 28.49
N GLU A 71 -6.60 -15.01 28.16
CA GLU A 71 -6.09 -16.17 28.93
C GLU A 71 -4.55 -16.23 28.97
N ASN A 72 -3.88 -15.65 27.93
CA ASN A 72 -2.44 -15.55 27.85
C ASN A 72 -1.87 -14.19 28.28
N GLY A 73 -2.70 -13.31 28.85
CA GLY A 73 -2.29 -11.98 29.30
C GLY A 73 -1.99 -11.00 28.17
N MET A 74 -2.52 -11.26 26.98
CA MET A 74 -2.41 -10.42 25.80
C MET A 74 -3.76 -9.75 25.47
N SER A 75 -3.74 -8.81 24.52
CA SER A 75 -4.94 -8.14 24.00
C SER A 75 -4.91 -8.09 22.47
N ASN A 76 -6.07 -7.87 21.85
CA ASN A 76 -6.15 -7.63 20.42
C ASN A 76 -5.65 -6.22 20.13
N TYR A 77 -4.47 -6.12 19.52
CA TYR A 77 -3.85 -4.84 19.20
C TYR A 77 -4.37 -4.26 17.88
N TRP A 78 -4.52 -5.06 16.83
CA TRP A 78 -4.98 -4.55 15.54
C TRP A 78 -6.44 -4.10 15.51
N GLY A 79 -7.32 -4.77 16.26
CA GLY A 79 -8.73 -4.41 16.34
C GLY A 79 -9.64 -5.06 15.29
N TYR A 80 -9.20 -6.09 14.57
CA TYR A 80 -10.03 -6.82 13.59
C TYR A 80 -11.03 -7.78 14.26
N ASN A 81 -11.69 -7.31 15.30
CA ASN A 81 -12.67 -8.04 16.08
C ASN A 81 -13.81 -7.11 16.49
N SER A 82 -14.38 -6.41 15.50
CA SER A 82 -15.37 -5.35 15.71
C SER A 82 -16.69 -5.88 16.20
N ILE A 83 -17.38 -5.06 17.03
CA ILE A 83 -18.76 -5.29 17.48
C ILE A 83 -19.60 -4.01 17.39
N ALA A 84 -19.01 -2.84 17.55
CA ALA A 84 -19.71 -1.56 17.59
C ALA A 84 -19.44 -0.73 16.32
N PHE A 85 -20.22 -0.94 15.28
CA PHE A 85 -20.03 -0.31 13.96
C PHE A 85 -20.32 1.20 13.92
N PHE A 86 -20.95 1.75 14.95
CA PHE A 86 -21.34 3.17 15.03
C PHE A 86 -20.59 3.95 16.11
N ALA A 87 -19.60 3.36 16.76
CA ALA A 87 -18.87 3.99 17.84
C ALA A 87 -17.37 3.72 17.74
N PRO A 88 -16.51 4.71 18.07
CA PRO A 88 -15.08 4.49 18.19
C PRO A 88 -14.77 3.60 19.39
N HIS A 89 -13.65 2.89 19.33
CA HIS A 89 -13.16 2.07 20.44
C HIS A 89 -12.85 2.93 21.67
N PRO A 90 -13.42 2.63 22.86
CA PRO A 90 -13.32 3.52 24.03
C PRO A 90 -11.88 3.80 24.48
N ALA A 91 -10.97 2.82 24.35
CA ALA A 91 -9.57 2.98 24.74
C ALA A 91 -8.80 4.01 23.86
N TYR A 92 -9.36 4.41 22.73
CA TYR A 92 -8.77 5.41 21.83
C TYR A 92 -9.22 6.84 22.13
N LEU A 93 -10.11 7.02 23.11
CA LEU A 93 -10.65 8.31 23.56
C LEU A 93 -9.97 8.73 24.86
N ALA A 94 -9.02 9.66 24.81
CA ALA A 94 -8.37 10.20 26.02
C ALA A 94 -9.35 10.96 26.90
N SER A 95 -10.29 11.69 26.30
CA SER A 95 -11.34 12.44 26.98
C SER A 95 -12.57 11.60 27.36
N GLY A 96 -12.69 10.39 26.81
CA GLY A 96 -13.91 9.59 26.88
C GLY A 96 -15.08 10.14 26.05
N GLN A 97 -14.87 11.17 25.25
CA GLN A 97 -15.90 11.85 24.47
C GLN A 97 -15.71 11.59 22.97
N VAL A 98 -16.78 11.20 22.28
CA VAL A 98 -16.77 10.92 20.83
C VAL A 98 -16.31 12.12 20.00
N ASN A 99 -16.54 13.34 20.49
CA ASN A 99 -16.07 14.56 19.81
C ASN A 99 -14.55 14.61 19.61
N GLU A 100 -13.76 13.93 20.44
CA GLU A 100 -12.31 13.82 20.25
C GLU A 100 -11.94 13.25 18.87
N PHE A 101 -12.70 12.26 18.37
CA PHE A 101 -12.52 11.76 17.02
C PHE A 101 -12.77 12.85 15.95
N LYS A 102 -13.86 13.62 16.10
CA LYS A 102 -14.18 14.72 15.16
C LYS A 102 -13.10 15.80 15.17
N GLU A 103 -12.56 16.11 16.35
CA GLU A 103 -11.44 17.06 16.49
C GLU A 103 -10.18 16.55 15.80
N MET A 104 -9.85 15.26 15.95
CA MET A 104 -8.73 14.64 15.24
C MET A 104 -8.91 14.74 13.72
N VAL A 105 -10.09 14.44 13.19
CA VAL A 105 -10.36 14.57 11.73
C VAL A 105 -10.17 16.03 11.28
N ALA A 106 -10.64 17.00 12.07
CA ALA A 106 -10.44 18.41 11.76
C ALA A 106 -8.95 18.78 11.69
N HIS A 107 -8.13 18.30 12.64
CA HIS A 107 -6.68 18.53 12.61
C HIS A 107 -5.99 17.89 11.40
N LEU A 108 -6.41 16.68 11.01
CA LEU A 108 -5.90 16.05 9.78
C LEU A 108 -6.28 16.88 8.54
N HIS A 109 -7.52 17.31 8.41
CA HIS A 109 -7.98 18.15 7.32
C HIS A 109 -7.27 19.51 7.27
N ASP A 110 -7.05 20.15 8.39
CA ASP A 110 -6.27 21.40 8.49
C ASP A 110 -4.80 21.19 8.08
N ALA A 111 -4.28 19.98 8.31
CA ALA A 111 -2.98 19.56 7.83
C ALA A 111 -2.96 19.19 6.32
N GLY A 112 -4.09 19.19 5.64
CA GLY A 112 -4.24 18.79 4.24
C GLY A 112 -4.25 17.28 4.02
N LEU A 113 -4.55 16.50 5.07
CA LEU A 113 -4.56 15.03 5.05
C LEU A 113 -5.99 14.50 5.05
N GLU A 114 -6.28 13.52 4.20
CA GLU A 114 -7.50 12.73 4.26
C GLU A 114 -7.39 11.65 5.35
N LEU A 115 -8.53 11.22 5.86
CA LEU A 115 -8.65 10.06 6.74
C LEU A 115 -9.41 8.94 6.05
N ILE A 116 -8.79 7.77 5.98
CA ILE A 116 -9.38 6.50 5.54
C ILE A 116 -9.48 5.58 6.75
N LEU A 117 -10.62 4.94 6.94
CA LEU A 117 -10.81 3.94 7.99
C LEU A 117 -10.74 2.53 7.42
N ASP A 118 -9.96 1.67 8.06
CA ASP A 118 -10.04 0.24 7.87
C ASP A 118 -11.25 -0.30 8.64
N VAL A 119 -12.21 -0.85 7.93
CA VAL A 119 -13.50 -1.27 8.48
C VAL A 119 -13.76 -2.75 8.28
N VAL A 120 -14.31 -3.38 9.30
CA VAL A 120 -14.54 -4.83 9.38
C VAL A 120 -16.03 -5.10 9.47
N TYR A 121 -16.69 -5.23 8.32
CA TYR A 121 -18.12 -5.58 8.23
C TYR A 121 -18.34 -7.02 7.80
N ASN A 122 -17.28 -7.78 7.54
CA ASN A 122 -17.36 -9.15 7.07
C ASN A 122 -17.65 -10.15 8.19
N HIS A 123 -17.29 -9.84 9.42
CA HIS A 123 -17.52 -10.66 10.62
C HIS A 123 -17.65 -9.79 11.87
N THR A 124 -18.00 -10.43 13.00
CA THR A 124 -18.07 -9.77 14.29
C THR A 124 -17.27 -10.51 15.37
N ALA A 125 -17.07 -9.85 16.50
CA ALA A 125 -16.42 -10.41 17.69
C ALA A 125 -17.21 -11.55 18.36
N GLU A 126 -18.39 -11.93 17.85
CA GLU A 126 -19.20 -12.99 18.45
C GLU A 126 -18.66 -14.40 18.12
N GLY A 127 -17.64 -14.52 17.27
CA GLY A 127 -16.95 -15.79 16.96
C GLY A 127 -17.87 -16.85 16.35
N ASN A 128 -17.55 -18.14 16.60
CA ASN A 128 -18.34 -19.28 16.14
C ASN A 128 -19.49 -19.62 17.13
N GLU A 129 -20.10 -20.80 16.97
CA GLU A 129 -21.21 -21.28 17.82
C GLU A 129 -20.89 -21.39 19.32
N LEU A 130 -19.59 -21.41 19.66
CA LEU A 130 -19.09 -21.44 21.05
C LEU A 130 -18.72 -20.03 21.55
N GLY A 131 -18.79 -19.02 20.70
CA GLY A 131 -18.46 -17.65 21.03
C GLY A 131 -19.52 -16.94 21.86
N PRO A 132 -19.23 -15.74 22.36
CA PRO A 132 -20.14 -14.99 23.20
C PRO A 132 -21.35 -14.46 22.42
N THR A 133 -22.46 -14.28 23.11
CA THR A 133 -23.63 -13.54 22.60
C THR A 133 -23.51 -12.11 23.12
N LEU A 134 -23.10 -11.18 22.26
CA LEU A 134 -22.82 -9.80 22.64
C LEU A 134 -23.90 -8.84 22.14
N CYS A 135 -24.34 -9.01 20.88
CA CYS A 135 -25.27 -8.10 20.21
C CYS A 135 -26.15 -8.83 19.19
N MET A 136 -25.67 -8.98 17.95
CA MET A 136 -26.44 -9.40 16.79
C MET A 136 -26.98 -10.82 16.93
N ARG A 137 -26.18 -11.73 17.49
CA ARG A 137 -26.59 -13.12 17.77
C ARG A 137 -27.81 -13.16 18.69
N GLY A 138 -27.86 -12.32 19.71
CA GLY A 138 -28.97 -12.27 20.66
C GLY A 138 -30.22 -11.58 20.11
N ILE A 139 -30.07 -10.71 19.12
CA ILE A 139 -31.19 -10.01 18.47
C ILE A 139 -31.88 -10.92 17.46
N ASP A 140 -31.14 -11.36 16.43
CA ASP A 140 -31.64 -12.26 15.38
C ASP A 140 -30.47 -12.94 14.65
N ASN A 141 -29.97 -14.02 15.22
CA ASN A 141 -28.82 -14.73 14.69
C ASN A 141 -28.96 -15.11 13.20
N ALA A 142 -30.15 -15.56 12.80
CA ALA A 142 -30.38 -16.09 11.45
C ALA A 142 -30.44 -14.99 10.38
N SER A 143 -30.72 -13.75 10.75
CA SER A 143 -30.75 -12.61 9.83
C SER A 143 -29.38 -11.94 9.68
N TYR A 144 -28.58 -11.90 10.74
CA TYR A 144 -27.28 -11.26 10.70
C TYR A 144 -26.17 -12.12 10.12
N TYR A 145 -26.21 -13.44 10.37
CA TYR A 145 -25.11 -14.35 10.04
C TYR A 145 -25.48 -15.35 8.96
N ARG A 146 -24.52 -15.69 8.14
CA ARG A 146 -24.61 -16.81 7.21
C ARG A 146 -24.47 -18.12 7.97
N LEU A 147 -25.50 -18.93 7.93
CA LEU A 147 -25.56 -20.22 8.61
C LEU A 147 -25.39 -21.36 7.61
N MET A 148 -24.81 -22.48 8.07
CA MET A 148 -24.71 -23.69 7.26
C MET A 148 -26.12 -24.19 6.87
N PRO A 149 -26.40 -24.47 5.58
CA PRO A 149 -27.76 -24.83 5.12
C PRO A 149 -28.34 -26.05 5.82
N ASP A 150 -27.54 -27.09 6.00
CA ASP A 150 -27.99 -28.39 6.54
C ASP A 150 -27.87 -28.46 8.07
N GLN A 151 -27.09 -27.59 8.66
CA GLN A 151 -26.83 -27.57 10.11
C GLN A 151 -26.76 -26.11 10.62
N ARG A 152 -27.90 -25.47 10.70
CA ARG A 152 -28.03 -24.05 11.04
C ARG A 152 -27.51 -23.64 12.43
N ARG A 153 -27.07 -24.57 13.21
CA ARG A 153 -26.31 -24.33 14.43
C ARG A 153 -24.91 -23.73 14.16
N TYR A 154 -24.35 -24.04 12.99
CA TYR A 154 -22.99 -23.64 12.61
C TYR A 154 -23.01 -22.48 11.61
N TYR A 155 -21.94 -21.69 11.65
CA TYR A 155 -21.75 -20.56 10.74
C TYR A 155 -20.93 -20.95 9.52
N ILE A 156 -21.24 -20.33 8.37
CA ILE A 156 -20.30 -20.24 7.27
C ILE A 156 -19.15 -19.35 7.74
N ASN A 157 -17.91 -19.82 7.58
CA ASN A 157 -16.71 -19.17 8.11
C ASN A 157 -15.76 -18.73 7.00
N ASP A 158 -16.22 -17.89 6.08
CA ASP A 158 -15.41 -17.35 4.99
C ASP A 158 -14.40 -16.29 5.49
N SER A 159 -14.56 -15.78 6.70
CA SER A 159 -13.66 -14.85 7.35
C SER A 159 -12.46 -15.52 8.05
N GLY A 160 -12.55 -16.80 8.36
CA GLY A 160 -11.57 -17.51 9.18
C GLY A 160 -11.67 -17.20 10.69
N THR A 161 -12.59 -16.32 11.10
CA THR A 161 -12.74 -15.85 12.50
C THR A 161 -13.89 -16.48 13.25
N GLY A 162 -14.67 -17.34 12.59
CA GLY A 162 -15.76 -18.11 13.19
C GLY A 162 -17.15 -17.79 12.66
N ASN A 163 -17.39 -16.60 12.13
CA ASN A 163 -18.66 -16.21 11.53
C ASN A 163 -18.47 -15.36 10.27
N THR A 164 -19.56 -15.18 9.53
CA THR A 164 -19.64 -14.32 8.36
C THR A 164 -20.98 -13.58 8.42
N LEU A 165 -20.93 -12.24 8.32
CA LEU A 165 -22.15 -11.43 8.18
C LEU A 165 -22.80 -11.62 6.81
N ASP A 166 -24.13 -11.59 6.79
CA ASP A 166 -24.92 -11.77 5.57
C ASP A 166 -25.36 -10.42 4.98
N LEU A 167 -24.52 -9.86 4.12
CA LEU A 167 -24.82 -8.60 3.41
C LEU A 167 -25.91 -8.76 2.33
N SER A 168 -26.36 -9.97 2.04
CA SER A 168 -27.53 -10.20 1.18
C SER A 168 -28.86 -9.95 1.93
N HIS A 169 -28.82 -9.96 3.27
CA HIS A 169 -30.02 -9.64 4.06
C HIS A 169 -30.26 -8.13 4.06
N PRO A 170 -31.46 -7.64 3.66
CA PRO A 170 -31.73 -6.21 3.49
C PRO A 170 -31.44 -5.35 4.72
N CYS A 171 -31.79 -5.83 5.92
CA CYS A 171 -31.56 -5.08 7.16
C CYS A 171 -30.07 -5.01 7.53
N VAL A 172 -29.30 -6.05 7.23
CA VAL A 172 -27.85 -6.05 7.44
C VAL A 172 -27.16 -5.10 6.46
N LEU A 173 -27.54 -5.15 5.20
CA LEU A 173 -27.09 -4.22 4.17
C LEU A 173 -27.39 -2.77 4.58
N GLN A 174 -28.60 -2.48 5.05
CA GLN A 174 -28.99 -1.16 5.52
C GLN A 174 -28.14 -0.73 6.72
N MET A 175 -27.96 -1.57 7.72
CA MET A 175 -27.16 -1.27 8.90
C MET A 175 -25.72 -0.90 8.50
N VAL A 176 -25.09 -1.65 7.60
CA VAL A 176 -23.71 -1.39 7.17
C VAL A 176 -23.62 -0.09 6.37
N THR A 177 -24.54 0.14 5.44
CA THR A 177 -24.56 1.40 4.67
C THR A 177 -24.89 2.61 5.53
N ASP A 178 -25.75 2.48 6.54
CA ASP A 178 -26.01 3.54 7.53
C ASP A 178 -24.78 3.83 8.37
N SER A 179 -24.04 2.80 8.80
CA SER A 179 -22.76 2.96 9.49
C SER A 179 -21.76 3.75 8.63
N LEU A 180 -21.57 3.36 7.38
CA LEU A 180 -20.67 4.04 6.45
C LEU A 180 -21.07 5.52 6.24
N ARG A 181 -22.37 5.80 6.06
CA ARG A 181 -22.86 7.18 5.94
C ARG A 181 -22.61 7.97 7.21
N TYR A 182 -22.83 7.39 8.39
CA TYR A 182 -22.53 8.05 9.66
C TYR A 182 -21.06 8.46 9.77
N TRP A 183 -20.15 7.56 9.47
CA TRP A 183 -18.72 7.87 9.50
C TRP A 183 -18.32 8.91 8.45
N ALA A 184 -18.91 8.87 7.26
CA ALA A 184 -18.62 9.82 6.19
C ALA A 184 -19.23 11.22 6.44
N THR A 185 -20.42 11.33 7.01
CA THR A 185 -21.13 12.60 7.20
C THR A 185 -20.90 13.21 8.58
N GLU A 186 -21.21 12.48 9.64
CA GLU A 186 -21.10 12.99 11.01
C GLU A 186 -19.64 13.03 11.49
N MET A 187 -18.87 12.01 11.16
CA MET A 187 -17.49 11.87 11.57
C MET A 187 -16.49 12.41 10.53
N ARG A 188 -16.97 12.77 9.33
CA ARG A 188 -16.21 13.38 8.22
C ARG A 188 -15.03 12.57 7.70
N VAL A 189 -15.15 11.25 7.72
CA VAL A 189 -14.16 10.33 7.13
C VAL A 189 -14.20 10.43 5.60
N ASP A 190 -13.03 10.36 4.96
CA ASP A 190 -12.89 10.60 3.52
C ASP A 190 -12.91 9.31 2.68
N GLY A 191 -12.71 8.17 3.31
CA GLY A 191 -12.69 6.88 2.64
C GLY A 191 -12.69 5.69 3.59
N PHE A 192 -12.80 4.51 3.00
CA PHE A 192 -12.85 3.24 3.72
C PHE A 192 -12.02 2.17 3.00
N ARG A 193 -11.26 1.42 3.75
CA ARG A 193 -10.65 0.16 3.32
C ARG A 193 -11.44 -0.97 3.97
N PHE A 194 -11.97 -1.86 3.18
CA PHE A 194 -12.86 -2.94 3.64
C PHE A 194 -12.07 -4.23 3.78
N ASP A 195 -11.95 -4.67 5.03
CA ASP A 195 -11.35 -5.95 5.38
C ASP A 195 -12.14 -7.11 4.77
N LEU A 196 -11.43 -8.10 4.20
CA LEU A 196 -12.01 -9.26 3.53
C LEU A 196 -13.23 -8.91 2.65
N ALA A 197 -13.06 -7.95 1.76
CA ALA A 197 -14.16 -7.33 1.03
C ALA A 197 -14.88 -8.27 0.07
N THR A 198 -14.29 -9.39 -0.33
CA THR A 198 -14.97 -10.42 -1.12
C THR A 198 -16.24 -10.90 -0.42
N ILE A 199 -16.22 -11.04 0.91
CA ILE A 199 -17.42 -11.43 1.70
C ILE A 199 -18.58 -10.46 1.47
N LEU A 200 -18.29 -9.16 1.34
CA LEU A 200 -19.32 -8.12 1.20
C LEU A 200 -20.04 -8.17 -0.15
N GLY A 201 -19.47 -8.85 -1.13
CA GLY A 201 -20.03 -9.11 -2.45
C GLY A 201 -20.48 -10.56 -2.67
N ARG A 202 -20.59 -11.37 -1.61
CA ARG A 202 -20.99 -12.77 -1.74
C ARG A 202 -22.50 -12.96 -1.71
N HIS A 203 -23.00 -13.71 -2.68
CA HIS A 203 -24.25 -14.45 -2.63
C HIS A 203 -23.99 -15.90 -2.17
N PRO A 204 -25.03 -16.73 -1.91
CA PRO A 204 -24.83 -18.12 -1.53
C PRO A 204 -24.00 -18.96 -2.51
N ASP A 205 -24.01 -18.60 -3.78
CA ASP A 205 -23.30 -19.26 -4.89
C ASP A 205 -21.93 -18.64 -5.22
N GLY A 206 -21.51 -17.58 -4.53
CA GLY A 206 -20.20 -16.97 -4.69
C GLY A 206 -20.20 -15.45 -4.80
N PHE A 207 -19.05 -14.89 -5.14
CA PHE A 207 -18.87 -13.45 -5.33
C PHE A 207 -19.51 -12.94 -6.63
N ASP A 208 -20.21 -11.81 -6.52
CA ASP A 208 -20.75 -11.08 -7.68
C ASP A 208 -20.44 -9.58 -7.55
N GLU A 209 -19.76 -9.02 -8.54
CA GLU A 209 -19.46 -7.57 -8.60
C GLU A 209 -20.72 -6.69 -8.63
N ARG A 210 -21.88 -7.27 -8.92
CA ARG A 210 -23.21 -6.62 -8.92
C ARG A 210 -23.95 -6.77 -7.60
N HIS A 211 -23.33 -7.36 -6.60
CA HIS A 211 -23.95 -7.52 -5.28
C HIS A 211 -24.51 -6.20 -4.76
N GLY A 212 -25.68 -6.26 -4.11
CA GLY A 212 -26.39 -5.08 -3.63
C GLY A 212 -25.55 -4.13 -2.78
N PHE A 213 -24.64 -4.63 -1.96
CA PHE A 213 -23.72 -3.80 -1.18
C PHE A 213 -22.77 -2.98 -2.07
N LEU A 214 -22.12 -3.63 -3.04
CA LEU A 214 -21.17 -2.95 -3.93
C LEU A 214 -21.85 -1.90 -4.81
N VAL A 215 -23.08 -2.21 -5.27
CA VAL A 215 -23.90 -1.28 -6.04
C VAL A 215 -24.37 -0.11 -5.17
N ALA A 216 -24.84 -0.38 -3.95
CA ALA A 216 -25.29 0.66 -3.01
C ALA A 216 -24.16 1.67 -2.70
N CYS A 217 -22.96 1.21 -2.41
CA CYS A 217 -21.81 2.10 -2.15
C CYS A 217 -21.49 3.03 -3.33
N ARG A 218 -21.68 2.56 -4.56
CA ARG A 218 -21.42 3.37 -5.76
C ARG A 218 -22.53 4.36 -6.10
N GLN A 219 -23.77 4.03 -5.77
CA GLN A 219 -24.94 4.86 -6.08
C GLN A 219 -25.28 5.86 -4.98
N ASP A 220 -24.87 5.59 -3.76
CA ASP A 220 -25.11 6.48 -2.63
C ASP A 220 -24.44 7.85 -2.86
N PRO A 221 -25.19 8.97 -2.73
CA PRO A 221 -24.66 10.32 -3.00
C PRO A 221 -23.55 10.76 -2.04
N VAL A 222 -23.39 10.11 -0.90
CA VAL A 222 -22.31 10.34 0.06
C VAL A 222 -21.16 9.39 -0.22
N LEU A 223 -21.41 8.08 -0.21
CA LEU A 223 -20.38 7.05 -0.31
C LEU A 223 -19.67 7.05 -1.68
N SER A 224 -20.38 7.39 -2.76
CA SER A 224 -19.78 7.51 -4.10
C SER A 224 -18.68 8.58 -4.21
N LYS A 225 -18.60 9.49 -3.22
CA LYS A 225 -17.57 10.52 -3.13
C LYS A 225 -16.40 10.14 -2.22
N CYS A 226 -16.53 9.06 -1.47
CA CYS A 226 -15.49 8.51 -0.62
C CYS A 226 -14.52 7.65 -1.45
N LYS A 227 -13.30 7.53 -0.97
CA LYS A 227 -12.38 6.50 -1.45
C LYS A 227 -12.86 5.13 -0.94
N LEU A 228 -13.12 4.21 -1.86
CA LEU A 228 -13.57 2.85 -1.54
C LEU A 228 -12.45 1.89 -1.97
N ILE A 229 -11.85 1.23 -1.00
CA ILE A 229 -10.71 0.33 -1.19
C ILE A 229 -11.09 -1.05 -0.68
N ALA A 230 -10.95 -2.06 -1.50
CA ALA A 230 -11.20 -3.44 -1.13
C ALA A 230 -9.90 -4.17 -0.77
N GLU A 231 -9.95 -4.98 0.28
CA GLU A 231 -9.09 -6.15 0.38
C GLU A 231 -9.77 -7.26 -0.43
N PRO A 232 -9.27 -7.58 -1.65
CA PRO A 232 -10.07 -8.33 -2.63
C PRO A 232 -9.93 -9.84 -2.49
N TRP A 233 -9.96 -10.36 -1.25
CA TRP A 233 -9.95 -11.79 -0.94
C TRP A 233 -10.71 -12.11 0.34
N ASP A 234 -10.94 -13.38 0.57
CA ASP A 234 -11.39 -13.99 1.81
C ASP A 234 -10.90 -15.46 1.91
N CYS A 235 -11.27 -16.16 2.97
CA CYS A 235 -10.84 -17.53 3.21
C CYS A 235 -11.79 -18.59 2.59
N GLY A 236 -12.87 -18.18 1.99
CA GLY A 236 -13.88 -19.07 1.41
C GLY A 236 -13.55 -19.53 -0.02
N PRO A 237 -14.32 -20.48 -0.56
CA PRO A 237 -14.16 -20.92 -1.93
C PRO A 237 -14.34 -19.77 -2.93
N GLY A 238 -13.43 -19.65 -3.92
CA GLY A 238 -13.46 -18.56 -4.89
C GLY A 238 -13.25 -17.18 -4.27
N GLY A 239 -12.62 -17.10 -3.09
CA GLY A 239 -12.46 -15.87 -2.33
C GLY A 239 -11.47 -14.86 -2.91
N TYR A 240 -10.50 -15.30 -3.71
CA TYR A 240 -9.52 -14.43 -4.34
C TYR A 240 -10.12 -13.70 -5.54
N GLN A 241 -10.36 -12.38 -5.40
CA GLN A 241 -11.08 -11.55 -6.38
C GLN A 241 -10.28 -10.32 -6.82
N VAL A 242 -8.96 -10.41 -6.84
CA VAL A 242 -8.11 -9.33 -7.38
C VAL A 242 -8.45 -9.07 -8.84
N GLY A 243 -8.80 -7.82 -9.17
CA GLY A 243 -9.33 -7.41 -10.47
C GLY A 243 -10.85 -7.61 -10.63
N GLY A 244 -11.53 -8.22 -9.65
CA GLY A 244 -12.94 -8.57 -9.72
C GLY A 244 -13.93 -7.52 -9.25
N PHE A 245 -13.49 -6.46 -8.60
CA PHE A 245 -14.36 -5.40 -8.07
C PHE A 245 -14.82 -4.44 -9.18
N PRO A 246 -15.99 -3.79 -9.01
CA PRO A 246 -16.54 -2.91 -10.04
C PRO A 246 -15.79 -1.57 -10.13
N PRO A 247 -15.97 -0.80 -11.24
CA PRO A 247 -15.46 0.57 -11.35
C PRO A 247 -15.89 1.45 -10.17
N GLY A 248 -15.00 2.34 -9.73
CA GLY A 248 -15.19 3.19 -8.54
C GLY A 248 -14.57 2.60 -7.26
N TRP A 249 -14.22 1.33 -7.28
CA TRP A 249 -13.46 0.65 -6.22
C TRP A 249 -11.97 0.56 -6.57
N ALA A 250 -11.13 0.82 -5.60
CA ALA A 250 -9.71 0.45 -5.64
C ALA A 250 -9.53 -0.87 -4.86
N GLU A 251 -8.40 -1.55 -5.12
CA GLU A 251 -8.11 -2.85 -4.52
C GLU A 251 -6.66 -2.90 -4.07
N TRP A 252 -6.41 -3.51 -2.92
CA TRP A 252 -5.07 -3.93 -2.55
C TRP A 252 -4.54 -4.93 -3.58
N ASN A 253 -3.38 -4.64 -4.16
CA ASN A 253 -2.78 -5.46 -5.19
C ASN A 253 -1.61 -6.28 -4.62
N ASP A 254 -1.91 -7.50 -4.16
CA ASP A 254 -0.91 -8.42 -3.64
C ASP A 254 0.06 -8.93 -4.71
N ARG A 255 -0.37 -8.95 -5.99
CA ARG A 255 0.52 -9.29 -7.11
C ARG A 255 1.64 -8.27 -7.29
N PHE A 256 1.37 -6.99 -7.04
CA PHE A 256 2.41 -5.97 -7.02
C PHE A 256 3.43 -6.27 -5.92
N ARG A 257 2.97 -6.48 -4.69
CA ARG A 257 3.82 -6.83 -3.55
C ARG A 257 4.72 -8.02 -3.86
N ASP A 258 4.12 -9.12 -4.29
CA ASP A 258 4.82 -10.38 -4.49
C ASP A 258 5.82 -10.30 -5.64
N CYS A 259 5.44 -9.67 -6.75
CA CYS A 259 6.31 -9.46 -7.89
C CYS A 259 7.52 -8.59 -7.54
N VAL A 260 7.31 -7.48 -6.87
CA VAL A 260 8.38 -6.53 -6.52
C VAL A 260 9.36 -7.15 -5.51
N ARG A 261 8.85 -7.88 -4.53
CA ARG A 261 9.70 -8.62 -3.59
C ARG A 261 10.52 -9.71 -4.29
N ALA A 262 9.90 -10.53 -5.14
CA ALA A 262 10.57 -11.58 -5.89
C ALA A 262 11.63 -11.01 -6.86
N TYR A 263 11.32 -9.92 -7.55
CA TYR A 263 12.25 -9.26 -8.46
C TYR A 263 13.52 -8.78 -7.74
N TRP A 264 13.38 -8.03 -6.65
CA TRP A 264 14.54 -7.51 -5.90
C TRP A 264 15.29 -8.59 -5.14
N ARG A 265 14.64 -9.70 -4.80
CA ARG A 265 15.33 -10.90 -4.30
C ARG A 265 16.22 -11.53 -5.38
N GLY A 266 15.96 -11.30 -6.65
CA GLY A 266 16.71 -11.80 -7.79
C GLY A 266 16.17 -13.10 -8.38
N ASP A 267 14.87 -13.37 -8.20
CA ASP A 267 14.20 -14.55 -8.77
C ASP A 267 14.23 -14.52 -10.30
N ASP A 268 14.23 -15.71 -10.91
CA ASP A 268 14.24 -15.88 -12.37
C ASP A 268 12.90 -15.48 -13.00
N GLY A 269 12.93 -15.02 -14.25
CA GLY A 269 11.75 -14.83 -15.09
C GLY A 269 10.80 -13.71 -14.66
N MET A 270 11.26 -12.72 -13.89
CA MET A 270 10.38 -11.71 -13.30
C MET A 270 10.05 -10.52 -14.20
N LEU A 271 10.78 -10.27 -15.29
CA LEU A 271 10.63 -9.05 -16.08
C LEU A 271 9.24 -8.86 -16.70
N PRO A 272 8.58 -9.89 -17.29
CA PRO A 272 7.24 -9.71 -17.86
C PRO A 272 6.18 -9.32 -16.80
N GLU A 273 6.23 -9.94 -15.63
CA GLU A 273 5.32 -9.62 -14.54
C GLU A 273 5.62 -8.23 -13.97
N LEU A 274 6.88 -7.89 -13.76
CA LEU A 274 7.31 -6.59 -13.28
C LEU A 274 6.80 -5.47 -14.20
N ALA A 275 6.93 -5.61 -15.52
CA ALA A 275 6.44 -4.62 -16.48
C ALA A 275 4.94 -4.32 -16.30
N ARG A 276 4.13 -5.36 -16.11
CA ARG A 276 2.69 -5.21 -15.83
C ARG A 276 2.43 -4.48 -14.50
N ARG A 277 3.17 -4.83 -13.46
CA ARG A 277 2.99 -4.23 -12.11
C ARG A 277 3.42 -2.76 -12.10
N LEU A 278 4.52 -2.40 -12.76
CA LEU A 278 4.99 -1.01 -12.87
C LEU A 278 3.98 -0.08 -13.57
N THR A 279 3.14 -0.63 -14.43
CA THR A 279 2.13 0.11 -15.21
C THR A 279 0.71 -0.03 -14.65
N ALA A 280 0.57 -0.18 -13.34
CA ALA A 280 -0.69 -0.25 -12.61
C ALA A 280 -1.55 -1.48 -12.93
N SER A 281 -0.94 -2.58 -13.35
CA SER A 281 -1.63 -3.85 -13.56
C SER A 281 -2.85 -3.74 -14.49
N GLY A 282 -2.67 -3.15 -15.67
CA GLY A 282 -3.73 -3.01 -16.67
C GLY A 282 -4.36 -4.35 -17.07
N ASP A 283 -3.60 -5.44 -17.01
CA ASP A 283 -4.08 -6.81 -17.21
C ASP A 283 -5.19 -7.21 -16.22
N LEU A 284 -5.22 -6.61 -15.03
CA LEU A 284 -6.22 -6.87 -14.00
C LEU A 284 -7.38 -5.88 -14.03
N TYR A 285 -7.13 -4.61 -14.37
CA TYR A 285 -8.08 -3.52 -14.13
C TYR A 285 -8.61 -2.84 -15.41
N ASP A 286 -7.84 -2.77 -16.50
CA ASP A 286 -8.21 -1.99 -17.68
C ASP A 286 -9.42 -2.59 -18.42
N GLN A 287 -9.51 -3.91 -18.49
CA GLN A 287 -10.58 -4.63 -19.20
C GLN A 287 -12.00 -4.31 -18.72
N ARG A 288 -12.16 -3.71 -17.53
CA ARG A 288 -13.45 -3.38 -16.92
C ARG A 288 -13.75 -1.88 -16.87
N GLY A 289 -13.01 -1.08 -17.63
CA GLY A 289 -13.18 0.38 -17.65
C GLY A 289 -12.75 1.06 -16.35
N ARG A 290 -11.92 0.40 -15.56
CA ARG A 290 -11.30 0.95 -14.35
C ARG A 290 -10.10 1.83 -14.73
N ARG A 291 -9.50 2.49 -13.75
CA ARG A 291 -8.38 3.42 -13.95
C ARG A 291 -7.15 2.92 -13.17
N PRO A 292 -5.95 3.43 -13.47
CA PRO A 292 -4.72 3.03 -12.78
C PRO A 292 -4.79 3.12 -11.25
N TYR A 293 -5.55 4.07 -10.72
CA TYR A 293 -5.73 4.21 -9.27
C TYR A 293 -6.39 2.99 -8.61
N ALA A 294 -7.07 2.14 -9.39
CA ALA A 294 -7.67 0.92 -8.85
C ALA A 294 -6.64 -0.02 -8.24
N SER A 295 -5.40 0.02 -8.73
CA SER A 295 -4.28 -0.70 -8.12
C SER A 295 -3.72 0.07 -6.94
N VAL A 296 -4.06 -0.34 -5.72
CA VAL A 296 -3.34 0.10 -4.52
C VAL A 296 -2.09 -0.76 -4.40
N ASN A 297 -0.96 -0.15 -4.76
CA ASN A 297 0.33 -0.81 -4.73
C ASN A 297 0.92 -0.75 -3.32
N PHE A 298 1.50 -1.85 -2.87
CA PHE A 298 2.21 -1.91 -1.61
C PHE A 298 3.31 -2.96 -1.66
N VAL A 299 4.38 -2.76 -0.93
CA VAL A 299 5.45 -3.75 -0.72
C VAL A 299 5.33 -4.40 0.64
N THR A 300 4.65 -3.73 1.58
CA THR A 300 4.35 -4.17 2.95
C THR A 300 2.94 -3.69 3.33
N ALA A 301 2.34 -4.35 4.30
CA ALA A 301 1.10 -3.95 4.94
C ALA A 301 1.21 -4.23 6.46
N HIS A 302 0.16 -3.93 7.24
CA HIS A 302 0.13 -4.22 8.67
C HIS A 302 0.32 -5.71 8.96
N ASP A 303 -0.24 -6.58 8.11
CA ASP A 303 -0.03 -8.03 8.14
C ASP A 303 1.15 -8.41 7.25
N GLY A 304 2.14 -8.99 7.84
CA GLY A 304 3.38 -9.35 7.18
C GLY A 304 4.61 -8.65 7.79
N PHE A 305 5.74 -8.84 7.15
CA PHE A 305 6.99 -8.18 7.52
C PHE A 305 6.94 -6.68 7.27
N THR A 306 7.61 -5.91 8.13
CA THR A 306 7.99 -4.52 7.83
C THR A 306 8.99 -4.48 6.68
N LEU A 307 9.23 -3.32 6.10
CA LEU A 307 10.21 -3.15 5.02
C LEU A 307 11.60 -3.63 5.44
N ARG A 308 12.05 -3.29 6.65
CA ARG A 308 13.31 -3.77 7.20
C ARG A 308 13.33 -5.28 7.38
N ASP A 309 12.24 -5.86 7.85
CA ASP A 309 12.16 -7.30 8.10
C ASP A 309 12.13 -8.11 6.80
N VAL A 310 11.53 -7.58 5.73
CA VAL A 310 11.58 -8.19 4.37
C VAL A 310 13.01 -8.39 3.88
N VAL A 311 13.94 -7.51 4.22
CA VAL A 311 15.36 -7.59 3.81
C VAL A 311 16.25 -8.20 4.88
N SER A 312 15.70 -8.64 6.01
CA SER A 312 16.48 -9.09 7.17
C SER A 312 16.15 -10.51 7.64
N TYR A 313 15.00 -11.07 7.23
CA TYR A 313 14.53 -12.37 7.70
C TYR A 313 14.07 -13.25 6.55
N ASP A 314 14.56 -14.48 6.51
CA ASP A 314 14.04 -15.52 5.61
C ASP A 314 12.78 -16.19 6.18
N HIS A 315 12.68 -16.25 7.51
CA HIS A 315 11.61 -16.94 8.23
C HIS A 315 10.88 -16.00 9.19
N LYS A 316 9.60 -16.28 9.43
CA LYS A 316 8.84 -15.58 10.47
C LYS A 316 9.30 -15.97 11.86
N HIS A 317 9.21 -15.03 12.80
CA HIS A 317 9.57 -15.18 14.20
C HIS A 317 8.42 -14.68 15.08
N ASN A 318 7.33 -15.47 15.16
CA ASN A 318 6.09 -15.11 15.83
C ASN A 318 5.93 -15.77 17.20
N GLU A 319 7.01 -16.25 17.81
CA GLU A 319 6.99 -16.97 19.09
C GLU A 319 6.35 -16.14 20.22
N ALA A 320 6.53 -14.82 20.19
CA ALA A 320 5.92 -13.90 21.14
C ALA A 320 4.37 -13.93 21.14
N ASN A 321 3.75 -14.40 20.06
CA ASN A 321 2.29 -14.49 19.95
C ASN A 321 1.71 -15.68 20.72
N GLY A 322 2.54 -16.61 21.19
CA GLY A 322 2.09 -17.75 21.98
C GLY A 322 1.40 -18.87 21.18
N GLU A 323 1.58 -18.90 19.87
CA GLU A 323 0.96 -19.86 18.94
C GLU A 323 1.99 -20.80 18.30
N ASN A 324 3.13 -21.01 18.98
CA ASN A 324 4.23 -21.87 18.53
C ASN A 324 4.75 -21.51 17.12
N ASN A 325 4.74 -20.23 16.76
CA ASN A 325 5.13 -19.74 15.44
C ASN A 325 4.31 -20.34 14.28
N ALA A 326 3.09 -20.81 14.56
CA ALA A 326 2.20 -21.37 13.55
C ALA A 326 1.36 -20.32 12.82
N ASP A 327 1.15 -19.18 13.45
CA ASP A 327 0.40 -18.03 12.92
C ASP A 327 1.21 -17.19 11.93
N GLY A 328 0.51 -16.39 11.14
CA GLY A 328 1.12 -15.56 10.10
C GLY A 328 1.53 -16.36 8.86
N SER A 329 2.00 -15.65 7.83
CA SER A 329 2.34 -16.25 6.55
C SER A 329 3.74 -16.86 6.55
N ASP A 330 3.87 -18.06 5.95
CA ASP A 330 5.18 -18.67 5.63
C ASP A 330 5.74 -18.17 4.28
N HIS A 331 4.91 -17.55 3.45
CA HIS A 331 5.27 -17.04 2.12
C HIS A 331 5.52 -15.54 2.16
N ASN A 332 6.72 -15.14 2.55
CA ASN A 332 7.07 -13.73 2.69
C ASN A 332 7.81 -13.14 1.47
N LEU A 333 8.36 -13.98 0.60
CA LEU A 333 9.22 -13.55 -0.51
C LEU A 333 10.32 -12.58 -0.04
N SER A 334 10.83 -12.83 1.16
CA SER A 334 11.86 -12.06 1.84
C SER A 334 13.23 -12.66 1.60
N TRP A 335 14.25 -11.91 1.98
CA TRP A 335 15.62 -12.38 1.94
C TRP A 335 16.44 -11.73 3.05
N ASN A 336 17.16 -12.56 3.83
CA ASN A 336 17.98 -12.08 4.95
C ASN A 336 19.34 -11.51 4.53
N HIS A 337 19.71 -11.60 3.24
CA HIS A 337 20.99 -11.15 2.70
C HIS A 337 22.22 -11.82 3.35
N GLY A 338 22.06 -13.05 3.82
CA GLY A 338 23.14 -13.89 4.35
C GLY A 338 23.23 -13.98 5.87
N CYS A 339 22.35 -13.27 6.60
CA CYS A 339 22.29 -13.34 8.06
C CYS A 339 20.84 -13.20 8.54
N GLU A 340 20.32 -14.18 9.26
CA GLU A 340 18.96 -14.10 9.81
C GLU A 340 18.90 -13.06 10.94
N GLY A 341 18.11 -12.00 10.75
CA GLY A 341 17.93 -10.95 11.74
C GLY A 341 19.04 -9.89 11.79
N PRO A 342 19.22 -9.22 12.94
CA PRO A 342 20.21 -8.15 13.09
C PRO A 342 21.65 -8.62 12.85
N THR A 343 22.46 -7.77 12.26
CA THR A 343 23.89 -8.04 12.02
C THR A 343 24.70 -6.76 12.13
N ASP A 344 25.96 -6.90 12.55
CA ASP A 344 26.95 -5.81 12.55
C ASP A 344 27.83 -5.81 11.30
N ASP A 345 27.62 -6.76 10.37
CA ASP A 345 28.34 -6.82 9.10
C ASP A 345 27.97 -5.59 8.24
N PRO A 346 28.95 -4.71 7.95
CA PRO A 346 28.68 -3.46 7.24
C PRO A 346 28.26 -3.68 5.79
N GLU A 347 28.71 -4.76 5.14
CA GLU A 347 28.36 -5.07 3.75
C GLU A 347 26.90 -5.52 3.67
N ILE A 348 26.47 -6.41 4.58
CA ILE A 348 25.08 -6.87 4.66
C ILE A 348 24.15 -5.69 5.00
N ARG A 349 24.52 -4.86 5.97
CA ARG A 349 23.74 -3.68 6.36
C ARG A 349 23.59 -2.69 5.20
N ALA A 350 24.67 -2.39 4.50
CA ALA A 350 24.65 -1.49 3.34
C ALA A 350 23.76 -2.06 2.20
N LEU A 351 23.84 -3.36 1.95
CA LEU A 351 23.00 -4.02 0.95
C LEU A 351 21.53 -4.03 1.35
N ARG A 352 21.19 -4.32 2.59
CA ARG A 352 19.81 -4.24 3.10
C ARG A 352 19.23 -2.83 2.94
N LEU A 353 19.98 -1.81 3.28
CA LEU A 353 19.56 -0.42 3.15
C LEU A 353 19.33 -0.04 1.68
N ARG A 354 20.20 -0.48 0.77
CA ARG A 354 20.01 -0.31 -0.68
C ARG A 354 18.74 -1.02 -1.17
N GLN A 355 18.50 -2.24 -0.73
CA GLN A 355 17.30 -2.99 -1.09
C GLN A 355 16.01 -2.33 -0.57
N MET A 356 16.01 -1.76 0.62
CA MET A 356 14.88 -0.95 1.10
C MET A 356 14.64 0.26 0.18
N ARG A 357 15.70 0.95 -0.27
CA ARG A 357 15.57 2.05 -1.24
C ARG A 357 15.03 1.55 -2.59
N ASN A 358 15.47 0.39 -3.05
CA ASN A 358 14.97 -0.22 -4.29
C ASN A 358 13.48 -0.54 -4.22
N LEU A 359 13.02 -1.14 -3.12
CA LEU A 359 11.62 -1.46 -2.88
C LEU A 359 10.76 -0.20 -2.81
N LEU A 360 11.20 0.82 -2.07
CA LEU A 360 10.50 2.11 -1.97
C LEU A 360 10.48 2.87 -3.30
N SER A 361 11.58 2.86 -4.06
CA SER A 361 11.64 3.51 -5.37
C SER A 361 10.66 2.86 -6.35
N THR A 362 10.62 1.53 -6.37
CA THR A 362 9.68 0.78 -7.20
C THR A 362 8.24 1.08 -6.82
N LEU A 363 7.91 1.08 -5.53
CA LEU A 363 6.58 1.41 -5.02
C LEU A 363 6.14 2.82 -5.39
N LEU A 364 6.99 3.81 -5.09
CA LEU A 364 6.60 5.23 -5.15
C LEU A 364 6.74 5.83 -6.56
N LEU A 365 7.48 5.20 -7.47
CA LEU A 365 7.65 5.67 -8.84
C LEU A 365 6.85 4.84 -9.87
N SER A 366 6.13 3.81 -9.44
CA SER A 366 5.20 3.05 -10.29
C SER A 366 3.88 3.78 -10.51
N GLN A 367 3.20 3.46 -11.61
CA GLN A 367 1.80 3.87 -11.83
C GLN A 367 0.88 3.21 -10.80
N GLY A 368 -0.28 3.81 -10.53
CA GLY A 368 -1.23 3.34 -9.52
C GLY A 368 -1.20 4.18 -8.26
N THR A 369 -1.86 3.71 -7.21
CA THR A 369 -1.95 4.39 -5.92
C THR A 369 -1.02 3.71 -4.92
N PRO A 370 0.08 4.35 -4.48
CA PRO A 370 0.99 3.73 -3.53
C PRO A 370 0.45 3.79 -2.10
N MET A 371 0.69 2.73 -1.35
CA MET A 371 0.48 2.65 0.10
C MET A 371 1.80 2.35 0.80
N LEU A 372 2.13 3.19 1.78
CA LEU A 372 3.30 3.08 2.64
C LEU A 372 2.86 2.76 4.07
N VAL A 373 3.50 1.79 4.71
CA VAL A 373 3.25 1.49 6.13
C VAL A 373 4.03 2.45 7.01
N ALA A 374 3.36 3.00 8.02
CA ALA A 374 3.98 3.90 9.00
C ALA A 374 5.21 3.26 9.66
N GLY A 375 6.32 3.97 9.61
CA GLY A 375 7.61 3.53 10.12
C GLY A 375 8.53 2.89 9.08
N ASP A 376 8.02 2.41 7.95
CA ASP A 376 8.85 1.86 6.87
C ASP A 376 9.77 2.93 6.26
N GLU A 377 9.34 4.19 6.26
CA GLU A 377 10.13 5.33 5.80
C GLU A 377 11.42 5.57 6.59
N PHE A 378 11.53 5.01 7.78
CA PHE A 378 12.75 5.11 8.59
C PHE A 378 13.21 3.76 9.17
N SER A 379 12.91 2.66 8.47
CA SER A 379 13.47 1.33 8.77
C SER A 379 12.97 0.72 10.08
N ARG A 380 11.67 0.86 10.39
CA ARG A 380 11.03 0.18 11.53
C ARG A 380 11.16 -1.33 11.42
N THR A 381 11.37 -1.99 12.56
CA THR A 381 11.38 -3.45 12.65
C THR A 381 10.34 -3.97 13.62
N GLN A 382 9.78 -5.13 13.33
CA GLN A 382 9.01 -5.98 14.23
C GLN A 382 9.80 -7.23 14.65
N GLN A 383 11.14 -7.19 14.49
CA GLN A 383 12.05 -8.27 14.86
C GLN A 383 11.70 -9.61 14.21
N GLY A 384 11.20 -9.58 12.97
CA GLY A 384 10.80 -10.77 12.22
C GLY A 384 9.42 -11.33 12.59
N ASN A 385 8.68 -10.67 13.47
CA ASN A 385 7.28 -11.01 13.69
C ASN A 385 6.44 -10.43 12.56
N ASN A 386 5.80 -11.29 11.78
CA ASN A 386 4.97 -10.88 10.65
C ASN A 386 3.46 -10.89 10.94
N ASN A 387 3.07 -10.97 12.23
CA ASN A 387 1.67 -11.06 12.64
C ASN A 387 1.45 -10.45 14.03
N VAL A 388 1.76 -9.17 14.19
CA VAL A 388 1.73 -8.46 15.50
C VAL A 388 0.32 -8.13 16.00
N TYR A 389 -0.70 -8.87 15.58
CA TYR A 389 -2.12 -8.59 15.89
C TYR A 389 -2.43 -8.53 17.39
N CYS A 390 -1.61 -9.18 18.21
CA CYS A 390 -1.75 -9.27 19.67
C CYS A 390 -0.59 -8.61 20.44
N GLN A 391 0.23 -7.79 19.78
CA GLN A 391 1.43 -7.18 20.36
C GLN A 391 1.20 -5.69 20.67
N ASP A 392 0.43 -5.41 21.72
CA ASP A 392 0.26 -4.04 22.24
C ASP A 392 1.43 -3.67 23.16
N ASN A 393 2.61 -3.62 22.58
CA ASN A 393 3.89 -3.35 23.24
C ASN A 393 4.92 -2.81 22.26
N GLU A 394 6.16 -2.71 22.68
CA GLU A 394 7.26 -2.18 21.87
C GLU A 394 7.49 -2.93 20.54
N LEU A 395 7.05 -4.17 20.41
CA LEU A 395 7.14 -4.93 19.17
C LEU A 395 6.16 -4.37 18.10
N GLY A 396 4.94 -4.01 18.52
CA GLY A 396 3.92 -3.44 17.64
C GLY A 396 4.01 -1.93 17.48
N TRP A 397 4.56 -1.22 18.48
CA TRP A 397 4.63 0.25 18.46
C TRP A 397 5.83 0.77 17.67
N ILE A 398 5.67 1.94 17.07
CA ILE A 398 6.73 2.61 16.32
C ILE A 398 7.75 3.21 17.29
N ASP A 399 9.04 2.92 17.06
CA ASP A 399 10.16 3.56 17.74
C ASP A 399 10.61 4.79 16.93
N TRP A 400 10.41 5.96 17.51
CA TRP A 400 10.76 7.25 16.88
C TRP A 400 12.21 7.68 17.11
N ARG A 401 13.01 6.85 17.74
CA ARG A 401 14.45 7.10 17.90
C ARG A 401 15.19 6.65 16.64
N LEU A 402 15.48 7.59 15.76
CA LEU A 402 16.11 7.30 14.48
C LEU A 402 17.63 7.24 14.64
N ASP A 403 18.22 6.16 14.15
CA ASP A 403 19.67 6.07 13.89
C ASP A 403 20.03 6.74 12.55
N ASP A 404 21.29 6.68 12.15
CA ASP A 404 21.75 7.29 10.89
C ASP A 404 21.14 6.63 9.67
N GLU A 405 20.95 5.31 9.68
CA GLU A 405 20.31 4.58 8.59
C GLU A 405 18.82 4.98 8.46
N GLY A 406 18.12 5.08 9.58
CA GLY A 406 16.71 5.51 9.61
C GLY A 406 16.56 6.96 9.11
N ARG A 407 17.45 7.86 9.50
CA ARG A 407 17.46 9.25 9.00
C ARG A 407 17.74 9.32 7.51
N SER A 408 18.71 8.55 7.02
CA SER A 408 19.04 8.48 5.60
C SER A 408 17.86 7.94 4.78
N LEU A 409 17.22 6.86 5.24
CA LEU A 409 16.07 6.29 4.56
C LEU A 409 14.85 7.23 4.55
N LEU A 410 14.62 7.95 5.65
CA LEU A 410 13.55 8.96 5.74
C LEU A 410 13.76 10.08 4.71
N ALA A 411 14.97 10.64 4.64
CA ALA A 411 15.30 11.67 3.66
C ALA A 411 15.13 11.17 2.22
N PHE A 412 15.54 9.93 1.96
CA PHE A 412 15.36 9.28 0.66
C PHE A 412 13.89 9.10 0.30
N THR A 413 13.06 8.64 1.25
CA THR A 413 11.62 8.45 1.05
C THR A 413 10.90 9.77 0.78
N GLN A 414 11.23 10.82 1.52
CA GLN A 414 10.71 12.18 1.27
C GLN A 414 11.05 12.66 -0.13
N ARG A 415 12.25 12.39 -0.60
CA ARG A 415 12.69 12.72 -1.95
C ARG A 415 11.91 11.94 -3.03
N LEU A 416 11.68 10.65 -2.83
CA LEU A 416 10.86 9.85 -3.74
C LEU A 416 9.43 10.42 -3.88
N LEU A 417 8.82 10.78 -2.77
CA LEU A 417 7.47 11.38 -2.77
C LEU A 417 7.47 12.76 -3.43
N ALA A 418 8.50 13.57 -3.24
CA ALA A 418 8.65 14.84 -3.93
C ALA A 418 8.82 14.65 -5.45
N LEU A 419 9.59 13.65 -5.89
CA LEU A 419 9.71 13.30 -7.31
C LEU A 419 8.38 12.84 -7.91
N ARG A 420 7.66 11.95 -7.21
CA ARG A 420 6.33 11.52 -7.64
C ARG A 420 5.35 12.70 -7.80
N GLN A 421 5.39 13.64 -6.87
CA GLN A 421 4.54 14.83 -6.93
C GLN A 421 4.93 15.76 -8.06
N ARG A 422 6.24 15.94 -8.28
CA ARG A 422 6.79 16.82 -9.31
C ARG A 422 6.48 16.34 -10.73
N TYR A 423 6.49 15.02 -10.96
CA TYR A 423 6.36 14.43 -12.30
C TYR A 423 5.00 13.73 -12.48
N PRO A 424 3.98 14.41 -13.09
CA PRO A 424 2.67 13.82 -13.34
C PRO A 424 2.71 12.53 -14.16
N ILE A 425 3.73 12.35 -15.02
CA ILE A 425 3.91 11.14 -15.82
C ILE A 425 4.05 9.86 -14.97
N LEU A 426 4.48 9.97 -13.70
CA LEU A 426 4.57 8.85 -12.76
C LEU A 426 3.23 8.44 -12.15
N ARG A 427 2.17 9.23 -12.35
CA ARG A 427 0.85 9.07 -11.71
C ARG A 427 -0.29 9.40 -12.69
N ARG A 428 -0.27 8.74 -13.85
CA ARG A 428 -1.22 9.00 -14.92
C ARG A 428 -2.62 8.50 -14.57
N GLY A 429 -3.64 9.22 -15.03
CA GLY A 429 -5.06 8.86 -14.88
C GLY A 429 -5.55 7.83 -15.92
N ARG A 430 -4.69 7.38 -16.84
CA ARG A 430 -4.97 6.36 -17.85
C ARG A 430 -3.84 5.36 -17.90
N PHE A 431 -4.16 4.11 -18.24
CA PHE A 431 -3.15 3.08 -18.41
C PHE A 431 -2.20 3.41 -19.55
N LEU A 432 -0.94 3.02 -19.39
CA LEU A 432 0.06 3.03 -20.44
C LEU A 432 -0.19 1.84 -21.37
N VAL A 433 -0.17 2.08 -22.66
CA VAL A 433 -0.53 1.07 -23.66
C VAL A 433 0.70 0.45 -24.33
N GLY A 434 1.78 1.24 -24.49
CA GLY A 434 3.01 0.78 -25.15
C GLY A 434 2.88 0.63 -26.66
N GLU A 435 1.80 1.13 -27.26
CA GLU A 435 1.59 1.13 -28.69
C GLU A 435 2.06 2.45 -29.33
N TYR A 436 2.50 2.37 -30.56
CA TYR A 436 2.92 3.53 -31.32
C TYR A 436 1.71 4.41 -31.68
N ASN A 437 1.73 5.65 -31.26
CA ASN A 437 0.73 6.64 -31.63
C ASN A 437 1.18 7.43 -32.86
N GLU A 438 0.58 7.15 -34.02
CA GLU A 438 0.95 7.80 -35.28
C GLU A 438 0.81 9.32 -35.25
N ALA A 439 -0.19 9.84 -34.53
CA ALA A 439 -0.43 11.27 -34.44
C ALA A 439 0.63 12.01 -33.60
N LEU A 440 1.24 11.34 -32.65
CA LEU A 440 2.24 11.89 -31.74
C LEU A 440 3.68 11.43 -32.12
N GLY A 441 3.81 10.42 -32.96
CA GLY A 441 5.10 9.87 -33.37
C GLY A 441 5.89 9.15 -32.27
N VAL A 442 5.22 8.73 -31.18
CA VAL A 442 5.87 8.14 -30.01
C VAL A 442 5.02 7.05 -29.35
N LYS A 443 5.64 6.22 -28.53
CA LYS A 443 4.97 5.35 -27.56
C LYS A 443 4.90 6.05 -26.20
N ASP A 444 3.86 5.78 -25.43
CA ASP A 444 3.74 6.32 -24.06
C ASP A 444 4.69 5.62 -23.07
N VAL A 445 4.98 4.34 -23.30
CA VAL A 445 6.00 3.57 -22.60
C VAL A 445 6.77 2.72 -23.60
N THR A 446 8.10 2.67 -23.44
CA THR A 446 8.99 1.79 -24.19
C THR A 446 9.85 1.02 -23.21
N TRP A 447 9.90 -0.29 -23.37
CA TRP A 447 10.70 -1.20 -22.55
C TRP A 447 12.04 -1.41 -23.24
N LEU A 448 13.14 -1.21 -22.50
CA LEU A 448 14.48 -1.22 -23.06
C LEU A 448 15.33 -2.34 -22.44
N ALA A 449 16.07 -3.04 -23.31
CA ALA A 449 17.14 -3.93 -22.90
C ALA A 449 18.41 -3.12 -22.53
N PRO A 450 19.40 -3.72 -21.84
CA PRO A 450 20.65 -3.03 -21.48
C PRO A 450 21.41 -2.42 -22.66
N GLY A 451 21.29 -2.96 -23.87
CA GLY A 451 21.88 -2.38 -25.09
C GLY A 451 21.23 -1.07 -25.55
N GLY A 452 20.15 -0.63 -24.90
CA GLY A 452 19.42 0.59 -25.23
C GLY A 452 18.34 0.42 -26.30
N GLU A 453 18.21 -0.77 -26.87
CA GLU A 453 17.17 -1.14 -27.83
C GLU A 453 15.87 -1.56 -27.12
N GLU A 454 14.76 -1.49 -27.87
CA GLU A 454 13.48 -1.98 -27.37
C GLU A 454 13.51 -3.49 -27.14
N MET A 455 12.91 -3.94 -26.04
CA MET A 455 12.79 -5.35 -25.66
C MET A 455 12.08 -6.15 -26.74
N THR A 456 12.71 -7.23 -27.18
CA THR A 456 12.14 -8.22 -28.11
C THR A 456 11.48 -9.37 -27.36
N GLU A 457 10.75 -10.24 -28.06
CA GLU A 457 10.19 -11.46 -27.46
C GLU A 457 11.27 -12.33 -26.82
N GLU A 458 12.45 -12.42 -27.42
CA GLU A 458 13.58 -13.16 -26.88
C GLU A 458 14.04 -12.59 -25.54
N HIS A 459 14.16 -11.25 -25.44
CA HIS A 459 14.49 -10.57 -24.18
C HIS A 459 13.45 -10.85 -23.09
N TRP A 460 12.14 -10.84 -23.43
CA TRP A 460 11.09 -11.12 -22.47
C TRP A 460 11.05 -12.58 -22.00
N HIS A 461 11.55 -13.52 -22.81
CA HIS A 461 11.61 -14.94 -22.46
C HIS A 461 12.92 -15.36 -21.80
N ASP A 462 13.90 -14.45 -21.70
CA ASP A 462 15.15 -14.73 -20.99
C ASP A 462 14.89 -14.74 -19.47
N GLU A 463 14.82 -15.94 -18.90
CA GLU A 463 14.59 -16.15 -17.47
C GLU A 463 15.71 -15.57 -16.60
N HIS A 464 16.90 -15.37 -17.15
CA HIS A 464 18.06 -14.85 -16.43
C HIS A 464 18.21 -13.34 -16.51
N ALA A 465 17.44 -12.67 -17.37
CA ALA A 465 17.45 -11.22 -17.46
C ALA A 465 16.88 -10.57 -16.19
N ARG A 466 17.64 -9.62 -15.62
CA ARG A 466 17.30 -8.91 -14.38
C ARG A 466 17.46 -7.41 -14.47
N CYS A 467 17.80 -6.89 -15.63
CA CYS A 467 17.96 -5.46 -15.88
C CYS A 467 16.94 -5.00 -16.92
N LEU A 468 16.20 -3.96 -16.60
CA LEU A 468 15.11 -3.42 -17.41
C LEU A 468 15.16 -1.89 -17.42
N GLY A 469 15.09 -1.30 -18.62
CA GLY A 469 14.84 0.12 -18.80
C GLY A 469 13.37 0.39 -19.10
N VAL A 470 12.83 1.46 -18.54
CA VAL A 470 11.45 1.91 -18.75
C VAL A 470 11.49 3.37 -19.19
N LEU A 471 11.23 3.62 -20.45
CA LEU A 471 11.16 4.96 -21.01
C LEU A 471 9.70 5.44 -21.02
N LEU A 472 9.41 6.47 -20.23
CA LEU A 472 8.12 7.15 -20.16
C LEU A 472 8.22 8.45 -20.97
N ASP A 473 7.52 8.55 -22.10
CA ASP A 473 7.63 9.70 -22.99
C ASP A 473 6.58 10.76 -22.68
N GLY A 474 7.05 11.93 -22.21
CA GLY A 474 6.20 13.05 -21.84
C GLY A 474 5.42 13.66 -23.01
N ARG A 475 5.81 13.39 -24.26
CA ARG A 475 5.10 13.84 -25.47
C ARG A 475 3.84 13.01 -25.74
N ALA A 476 3.75 11.80 -25.19
CA ALA A 476 2.62 10.89 -25.38
C ALA A 476 1.44 11.20 -24.46
N GLN A 477 1.14 12.49 -24.22
CA GLN A 477 -0.04 12.87 -23.45
C GLN A 477 -1.31 12.68 -24.27
N PRO A 478 -2.36 12.04 -23.73
CA PRO A 478 -3.63 11.95 -24.42
C PRO A 478 -4.22 13.35 -24.57
N THR A 479 -4.46 13.75 -25.81
CA THR A 479 -5.07 15.02 -26.17
C THR A 479 -6.47 15.16 -25.58
N GLY A 480 -6.75 16.23 -24.91
CA GLY A 480 -8.07 16.57 -24.43
C GLY A 480 -8.08 17.86 -23.64
N ILE A 481 -7.12 18.09 -22.77
CA ILE A 481 -7.11 19.29 -21.91
C ILE A 481 -5.68 19.80 -21.65
N LEU A 482 -4.64 18.96 -21.77
CA LEU A 482 -3.24 19.36 -21.62
C LEU A 482 -2.56 19.41 -22.98
N ARG A 483 -1.70 20.39 -23.18
CA ARG A 483 -0.94 20.56 -24.41
C ARG A 483 0.07 19.44 -24.58
N SER A 484 0.23 18.94 -25.79
CA SER A 484 1.29 18.02 -26.15
C SER A 484 2.65 18.64 -25.81
N GLY A 485 3.50 17.90 -25.06
CA GLY A 485 4.87 18.31 -24.77
C GLY A 485 5.11 19.05 -23.44
N GLU A 486 4.12 19.12 -22.56
CA GLU A 486 4.27 19.82 -21.25
C GLU A 486 4.74 18.92 -20.09
N ASP A 487 4.87 17.59 -20.27
CA ASP A 487 5.35 16.69 -19.24
C ASP A 487 6.80 16.23 -19.53
N ALA A 488 7.52 15.89 -18.48
CA ALA A 488 8.89 15.40 -18.60
C ALA A 488 8.92 13.99 -19.22
N THR A 489 10.00 13.70 -19.94
CA THR A 489 10.33 12.35 -20.38
C THR A 489 11.31 11.76 -19.37
N LEU A 490 10.99 10.58 -18.84
CA LEU A 490 11.75 9.91 -17.79
C LEU A 490 12.23 8.54 -18.24
N LEU A 491 13.43 8.16 -17.78
CA LEU A 491 13.97 6.82 -17.94
C LEU A 491 14.22 6.22 -16.56
N LEU A 492 13.56 5.11 -16.26
CA LEU A 492 13.81 4.30 -15.08
C LEU A 492 14.67 3.11 -15.49
N ILE A 493 15.70 2.80 -14.72
CA ILE A 493 16.51 1.59 -14.91
C ILE A 493 16.51 0.80 -13.62
N LEU A 494 16.07 -0.46 -13.71
CA LEU A 494 16.01 -1.39 -12.61
C LEU A 494 16.99 -2.54 -12.88
N ASN A 495 17.95 -2.74 -12.00
CA ASN A 495 18.90 -3.85 -12.09
C ASN A 495 18.88 -4.67 -10.79
N ALA A 496 18.18 -5.81 -10.82
CA ALA A 496 18.15 -6.76 -9.70
C ALA A 496 19.30 -7.80 -9.78
N TYR A 497 20.15 -7.74 -10.80
CA TYR A 497 21.34 -8.57 -10.86
C TYR A 497 22.33 -8.18 -9.77
N HIS A 498 23.10 -9.13 -9.25
CA HIS A 498 24.04 -8.89 -8.15
C HIS A 498 25.25 -8.05 -8.55
N ASP A 499 25.64 -8.07 -9.83
CA ASP A 499 26.74 -7.30 -10.38
C ASP A 499 26.26 -6.09 -11.18
N ALA A 500 27.20 -5.19 -11.47
CA ALA A 500 26.95 -4.06 -12.34
C ALA A 500 26.67 -4.49 -13.79
N VAL A 501 25.73 -3.78 -14.45
CA VAL A 501 25.36 -3.98 -15.84
C VAL A 501 25.62 -2.69 -16.61
N SER A 502 26.31 -2.79 -17.75
CA SER A 502 26.43 -1.66 -18.68
C SER A 502 25.11 -1.44 -19.39
N PHE A 503 24.56 -0.23 -19.26
CA PHE A 503 23.30 0.16 -19.88
C PHE A 503 23.55 1.33 -20.85
N ARG A 504 23.18 1.15 -22.10
CA ARG A 504 23.29 2.19 -23.10
C ARG A 504 22.10 3.13 -23.03
N LEU A 505 22.36 4.40 -22.75
CA LEU A 505 21.33 5.42 -22.63
C LEU A 505 20.69 5.71 -23.99
N PRO A 506 19.35 5.63 -24.12
CA PRO A 506 18.69 5.75 -25.41
C PRO A 506 18.76 7.19 -25.94
N GLU A 507 18.74 7.32 -27.27
CA GLU A 507 18.54 8.60 -27.95
C GLU A 507 17.04 8.88 -28.05
N VAL A 508 16.63 10.08 -27.67
CA VAL A 508 15.23 10.53 -27.72
C VAL A 508 15.16 11.85 -28.50
N ALA A 509 14.29 11.89 -29.51
CA ALA A 509 14.06 13.09 -30.29
C ALA A 509 13.65 14.28 -29.39
N GLU A 510 14.11 15.46 -29.75
CA GLU A 510 13.87 16.70 -29.00
C GLU A 510 14.57 16.75 -27.62
N GLY A 511 15.56 15.90 -27.40
CA GLY A 511 16.42 15.92 -26.21
C GLY A 511 17.87 16.20 -26.55
N SER A 512 18.70 16.44 -25.53
CA SER A 512 20.16 16.65 -25.65
C SER A 512 20.99 15.69 -24.80
N GLY A 513 20.37 14.83 -24.02
CA GLY A 513 20.99 13.88 -23.11
C GLY A 513 20.15 13.64 -21.86
N TRP A 514 20.72 12.98 -20.89
CA TRP A 514 20.04 12.54 -19.66
C TRP A 514 20.67 13.17 -18.44
N SER A 515 19.85 13.50 -17.44
CA SER A 515 20.29 13.93 -16.11
C SER A 515 19.84 12.92 -15.07
N CYS A 516 20.77 12.43 -14.25
CA CYS A 516 20.44 11.49 -13.17
C CYS A 516 19.73 12.21 -12.01
N LEU A 517 18.52 11.78 -11.68
CA LEU A 517 17.75 12.30 -10.57
C LEU A 517 17.81 11.44 -9.31
N LEU A 518 18.07 10.14 -9.47
CA LEU A 518 18.06 9.17 -8.39
C LEU A 518 18.96 7.99 -8.71
N ASP A 519 19.77 7.58 -7.71
CA ASP A 519 20.54 6.33 -7.72
C ASP A 519 20.49 5.72 -6.32
N THR A 520 19.91 4.53 -6.18
CA THR A 520 19.77 3.87 -4.89
C THR A 520 21.09 3.37 -4.30
N GLN A 521 22.12 3.20 -5.14
CA GLN A 521 23.46 2.86 -4.70
C GLN A 521 24.18 4.08 -4.12
N ARG A 522 23.93 5.26 -4.69
CA ARG A 522 24.58 6.53 -4.34
C ARG A 522 23.53 7.59 -3.99
N PRO A 523 22.77 7.42 -2.90
CA PRO A 523 21.59 8.25 -2.63
C PRO A 523 21.92 9.71 -2.34
N GLU A 524 23.16 10.02 -1.96
CA GLU A 524 23.61 11.37 -1.57
C GLU A 524 24.46 12.06 -2.63
N ASP A 525 24.79 11.37 -3.74
CA ASP A 525 25.60 11.97 -4.79
C ASP A 525 24.89 13.14 -5.48
N PRO A 526 25.65 14.12 -5.94
CA PRO A 526 25.10 15.31 -6.57
C PRO A 526 24.26 14.93 -7.79
N LEU A 527 23.02 15.34 -7.71
CA LEU A 527 22.06 15.19 -8.77
C LEU A 527 22.37 16.19 -9.89
N GLY A 528 22.10 15.79 -11.11
CA GLY A 528 22.20 16.66 -12.25
C GLY A 528 23.45 16.45 -13.10
N GLU A 529 24.25 15.41 -12.81
CA GLU A 529 25.26 14.97 -13.79
C GLU A 529 24.57 14.65 -15.11
N ARG A 530 25.13 15.19 -16.18
CA ARG A 530 24.59 15.03 -17.54
C ARG A 530 25.33 13.94 -18.28
N TYR A 531 24.56 13.08 -18.93
CA TYR A 531 25.06 11.96 -19.72
C TYR A 531 24.62 12.11 -21.16
N PRO A 532 25.53 12.02 -22.13
CA PRO A 532 25.19 12.08 -23.56
C PRO A 532 24.32 10.89 -23.98
N PHE A 533 23.58 11.06 -25.05
CA PHE A 533 22.93 9.94 -25.72
C PHE A 533 23.94 8.89 -26.16
N ALA A 534 23.50 7.65 -26.20
CA ALA A 534 24.29 6.47 -26.59
C ALA A 534 25.54 6.23 -25.72
N SER A 535 25.69 6.96 -24.61
CA SER A 535 26.76 6.65 -23.64
C SER A 535 26.43 5.39 -22.84
N GLU A 536 27.49 4.65 -22.48
CA GLU A 536 27.39 3.51 -21.59
C GLU A 536 27.37 3.99 -20.13
N PHE A 537 26.31 3.64 -19.41
CA PHE A 537 26.19 3.92 -17.98
C PHE A 537 26.34 2.61 -17.20
N LEU A 538 27.26 2.56 -16.25
CA LEU A 538 27.45 1.38 -15.42
C LEU A 538 26.43 1.39 -14.27
N VAL A 539 25.34 0.67 -14.43
CA VAL A 539 24.28 0.49 -13.44
C VAL A 539 24.76 -0.47 -12.37
N GLY A 540 24.88 -0.01 -11.14
CA GLY A 540 25.32 -0.87 -10.03
C GLY A 540 24.43 -2.09 -9.83
N GLY A 541 24.99 -3.15 -9.26
CA GLY A 541 24.22 -4.33 -8.88
C GLY A 541 23.15 -3.99 -7.83
N ARG A 542 21.95 -4.50 -8.00
CA ARG A 542 20.80 -4.23 -7.13
C ARG A 542 20.58 -2.72 -6.93
N SER A 543 20.36 -2.03 -8.04
CA SER A 543 20.15 -0.58 -8.06
C SER A 543 18.94 -0.19 -8.88
N PHE A 544 18.31 0.89 -8.45
CA PHE A 544 17.25 1.59 -9.17
C PHE A 544 17.74 3.01 -9.50
N LEU A 545 17.59 3.41 -10.77
CA LEU A 545 17.96 4.75 -11.24
C LEU A 545 16.78 5.44 -11.90
N LEU A 546 16.75 6.77 -11.78
CA LEU A 546 15.81 7.63 -12.49
C LEU A 546 16.58 8.73 -13.21
N PHE A 547 16.30 8.88 -14.50
CA PHE A 547 16.84 9.95 -15.33
C PHE A 547 15.72 10.83 -15.91
N GLU A 548 16.03 12.10 -16.12
CA GLU A 548 15.19 13.07 -16.83
C GLU A 548 15.86 13.47 -18.14
N LEU A 549 15.08 13.47 -19.23
CA LEU A 549 15.51 13.96 -20.52
C LEU A 549 15.78 15.48 -20.47
N GLN A 550 16.96 15.90 -20.93
CA GLN A 550 17.29 17.32 -20.99
C GLN A 550 16.82 17.93 -22.31
N PRO A 551 16.26 19.15 -22.28
CA PRO A 551 15.78 19.82 -23.48
C PRO A 551 16.94 20.16 -24.44
N PRO A 552 16.65 20.35 -25.74
CA PRO A 552 17.65 20.82 -26.71
C PRO A 552 18.20 22.19 -26.29
N GLY A 553 19.51 22.36 -26.35
CA GLY A 553 20.17 23.65 -26.07
C GLY A 553 20.53 23.96 -24.62
N ALA A 554 20.29 23.07 -23.67
CA ALA A 554 20.70 23.24 -22.26
C ALA A 554 22.23 23.04 -22.03
N GLY A 555 23.04 22.98 -23.07
CA GLY A 555 24.43 22.56 -23.03
C GLY A 555 25.47 23.53 -23.58
N ALA A 556 25.19 24.84 -23.73
CA ALA A 556 26.16 25.80 -24.27
C ALA A 556 26.16 27.16 -23.55
N GLU A 557 26.22 27.14 -22.22
CA GLU A 557 26.65 28.32 -21.45
C GLU A 557 27.42 27.82 -20.22
N GLY A 558 28.78 27.95 -20.27
CA GLY A 558 29.63 27.69 -19.14
C GLY A 558 31.06 27.67 -19.53
#